data_4d87175ec5c3bb988bcce6b98063b8bd
#
_entry.id   4d87175ec5c3bb988bcce6b98063b8bd
#
_cell.length_a   1.000
_cell.length_b   1.000
_cell.length_c   1.000
_cell.angle_alpha   90.00
_cell.angle_beta   90.00
_cell.angle_gamma   90.00
#
_symmetry.space_group_name_H-M   'P 1'
#
loop_
_entity.id
_entity.type
_entity.pdbx_description
1 polymer ?
#
loop_
_entity_poly.entity_id
_entity_poly.type
_entity_poly.pdbx_seq_one_letter_code
_entity_poly.pdbx_strand_id
1 'polypeptide(L)'
;MINLHDCKFGDRLVTKEGKMVVYLGYSKPIKTEPLEQDGCHVIAGEQDDKWWYLSTYTDKGTIIEHNGKICGAGSPLNIAGIYKGNGIDLSQFKFGDRLKTRGGAPAVFLGYNKAKEYYEISVMSDTTDKPETLFYEKDGRVNHEGLFRYNIIGKVN
;
A
#
# COMPACT_ATOMS: atom_id res chain seq x y z
N MET A 1 -11.93 -8.23 -9.91
CA MET A 1 -11.53 -6.95 -10.52
C MET A 1 -12.23 -5.86 -9.74
N ILE A 2 -11.53 -4.80 -9.35
CA ILE A 2 -12.13 -3.69 -8.60
C ILE A 2 -12.99 -2.83 -9.54
N ASN A 3 -14.08 -2.27 -8.99
CA ASN A 3 -14.84 -1.21 -9.63
C ASN A 3 -14.77 0.02 -8.70
N LEU A 4 -14.07 1.07 -9.14
CA LEU A 4 -13.85 2.26 -8.30
C LEU A 4 -15.12 3.10 -8.07
N HIS A 5 -16.19 2.89 -8.85
CA HIS A 5 -17.48 3.51 -8.57
C HIS A 5 -18.13 3.03 -7.27
N ASP A 6 -17.73 1.85 -6.76
CA ASP A 6 -18.24 1.30 -5.50
C ASP A 6 -17.47 1.87 -4.28
N CYS A 7 -16.38 2.60 -4.52
CA CYS A 7 -15.55 3.19 -3.46
C CYS A 7 -16.13 4.52 -2.97
N LYS A 8 -15.92 4.80 -1.68
CA LYS A 8 -16.32 6.03 -1.01
C LYS A 8 -15.10 6.86 -0.63
N PHE A 9 -15.29 8.18 -0.50
CA PHE A 9 -14.24 9.06 0.01
C PHE A 9 -13.61 8.52 1.28
N GLY A 10 -12.28 8.42 1.30
CA GLY A 10 -11.52 7.91 2.42
C GLY A 10 -11.28 6.39 2.41
N ASP A 11 -11.87 5.65 1.48
CA ASP A 11 -11.61 4.22 1.34
C ASP A 11 -10.13 3.98 1.05
N ARG A 12 -9.55 3.03 1.77
CA ARG A 12 -8.17 2.61 1.58
C ARG A 12 -8.12 1.54 0.49
N LEU A 13 -7.25 1.77 -0.47
CA LEU A 13 -7.02 0.87 -1.59
C LEU A 13 -5.57 0.37 -1.54
N VAL A 14 -5.30 -0.71 -2.25
CA VAL A 14 -3.95 -1.25 -2.40
C VAL A 14 -3.60 -1.36 -3.88
N THR A 15 -2.40 -0.89 -4.24
CA THR A 15 -1.84 -1.07 -5.59
C THR A 15 -1.33 -2.50 -5.78
N LYS A 16 -1.03 -2.88 -7.02
CA LYS A 16 -0.45 -4.20 -7.33
C LYS A 16 0.91 -4.44 -6.68
N GLU A 17 1.69 -3.39 -6.47
CA GLU A 17 2.95 -3.48 -5.71
C GLU A 17 2.74 -3.52 -4.19
N GLY A 18 1.50 -3.35 -3.72
CA GLY A 18 1.14 -3.44 -2.30
C GLY A 18 1.17 -2.10 -1.55
N LYS A 19 1.35 -0.99 -2.25
CA LYS A 19 1.30 0.35 -1.66
C LYS A 19 -0.14 0.71 -1.30
N MET A 20 -0.35 1.24 -0.09
CA MET A 20 -1.66 1.75 0.32
C MET A 20 -1.86 3.15 -0.26
N VAL A 21 -3.06 3.38 -0.76
CA VAL A 21 -3.51 4.67 -1.29
C VAL A 21 -4.94 4.95 -0.81
N VAL A 22 -5.39 6.20 -0.93
CA VAL A 22 -6.71 6.62 -0.44
C VAL A 22 -7.56 7.14 -1.59
N TYR A 23 -8.78 6.65 -1.68
CA TYR A 23 -9.75 7.10 -2.66
C TYR A 23 -10.33 8.46 -2.28
N LEU A 24 -10.29 9.43 -3.19
CA LEU A 24 -10.79 10.79 -2.97
C LEU A 24 -12.09 11.10 -3.70
N GLY A 25 -12.43 10.34 -4.73
CA GLY A 25 -13.69 10.55 -5.43
C GLY A 25 -13.59 10.45 -6.95
N TYR A 26 -14.70 10.75 -7.60
CA TYR A 26 -14.82 10.75 -9.04
C TYR A 26 -14.92 12.18 -9.58
N SER A 27 -14.00 12.53 -10.49
CA SER A 27 -14.04 13.76 -11.25
C SER A 27 -14.89 13.54 -12.50
N LYS A 28 -16.01 14.26 -12.60
CA LYS A 28 -16.92 14.17 -13.74
C LYS A 28 -16.22 14.63 -15.03
N PRO A 29 -16.62 14.08 -16.19
CA PRO A 29 -16.07 14.51 -17.47
C PRO A 29 -16.41 15.98 -17.74
N ILE A 30 -15.44 16.70 -18.30
CA ILE A 30 -15.63 18.06 -18.80
C ILE A 30 -15.86 17.96 -20.31
N LYS A 31 -17.04 18.40 -20.79
CA LYS A 31 -17.43 18.34 -22.19
C LYS A 31 -17.53 19.71 -22.84
N THR A 32 -16.83 20.71 -22.31
CA THR A 32 -16.81 22.07 -22.85
C THR A 32 -15.50 22.34 -23.56
N GLU A 33 -15.55 22.62 -24.85
CA GLU A 33 -14.37 23.09 -25.60
C GLU A 33 -13.78 24.36 -24.94
N PRO A 34 -12.45 24.49 -24.88
CA PRO A 34 -11.41 23.62 -25.43
C PRO A 34 -10.92 22.51 -24.47
N LEU A 35 -11.60 22.29 -23.35
CA LEU A 35 -11.18 21.39 -22.28
C LEU A 35 -12.10 20.15 -22.22
N GLU A 36 -12.02 19.29 -23.24
CA GLU A 36 -12.64 17.98 -23.13
C GLU A 36 -11.75 17.03 -22.27
N GLN A 37 -12.32 16.54 -21.18
CA GLN A 37 -11.66 15.57 -20.31
C GLN A 37 -12.64 14.46 -19.93
N ASP A 38 -12.24 13.21 -20.11
CA ASP A 38 -13.00 12.07 -19.62
C ASP A 38 -13.06 12.04 -18.10
N GLY A 39 -14.13 11.49 -17.55
CA GLY A 39 -14.24 11.28 -16.11
C GLY A 39 -13.18 10.32 -15.60
N CYS A 40 -12.66 10.59 -14.42
CA CYS A 40 -11.64 9.74 -13.80
C CYS A 40 -11.81 9.70 -12.29
N HIS A 41 -11.30 8.62 -11.67
CA HIS A 41 -11.19 8.50 -10.23
C HIS A 41 -9.90 9.12 -9.74
N VAL A 42 -9.98 9.88 -8.65
CA VAL A 42 -8.84 10.56 -8.04
C VAL A 42 -8.42 9.80 -6.79
N ILE A 43 -7.16 9.44 -6.71
CA ILE A 43 -6.57 8.67 -5.63
C ILE A 43 -5.31 9.39 -5.15
N ALA A 44 -5.19 9.53 -3.82
CA ALA A 44 -4.00 10.07 -3.17
C ALA A 44 -3.07 8.93 -2.76
N GLY A 45 -1.79 9.07 -3.08
CA GLY A 45 -0.73 8.19 -2.63
C GLY A 45 0.34 8.98 -1.88
N GLU A 46 1.01 8.32 -0.95
CA GLU A 46 2.18 8.86 -0.26
C GLU A 46 3.44 8.50 -1.04
N GLN A 47 4.26 9.48 -1.36
CA GLN A 47 5.49 9.28 -2.10
C GLN A 47 6.68 9.08 -1.18
N ASP A 48 6.74 9.87 -0.11
CA ASP A 48 7.67 9.76 1.01
C ASP A 48 7.05 10.45 2.24
N ASP A 49 7.69 10.41 3.39
CA ASP A 49 7.19 10.95 4.67
C ASP A 49 6.77 12.44 4.65
N LYS A 50 6.98 13.14 3.55
CA LYS A 50 6.73 14.58 3.42
C LYS A 50 5.84 14.95 2.25
N TRP A 51 5.68 14.06 1.27
CA TRP A 51 5.00 14.37 0.01
C TRP A 51 3.92 13.35 -0.29
N TRP A 52 2.78 13.84 -0.68
CA TRP A 52 1.70 13.05 -1.24
C TRP A 52 1.44 13.49 -2.68
N TYR A 53 0.91 12.60 -3.48
CA TYR A 53 0.59 12.87 -4.87
C TYR A 53 -0.84 12.46 -5.19
N LEU A 54 -1.43 13.11 -6.18
CA LEU A 54 -2.69 12.72 -6.76
C LEU A 54 -2.44 11.99 -8.07
N SER A 55 -3.14 10.89 -8.27
CA SER A 55 -3.16 10.15 -9.52
C SER A 55 -4.59 9.91 -9.96
N THR A 56 -4.77 9.81 -11.27
CA THR A 56 -6.07 9.54 -11.87
C THR A 56 -6.14 8.12 -12.40
N TYR A 57 -7.33 7.53 -12.30
CA TYR A 57 -7.56 6.13 -12.62
C TYR A 57 -8.86 5.94 -13.39
N THR A 58 -8.90 4.90 -14.23
CA THR A 58 -10.12 4.41 -14.87
C THR A 58 -11.02 3.72 -13.84
N ASP A 59 -12.27 3.45 -14.19
CA ASP A 59 -13.24 2.71 -13.34
C ASP A 59 -12.71 1.36 -12.83
N LYS A 60 -11.82 0.72 -13.61
CA LYS A 60 -11.22 -0.57 -13.29
C LYS A 60 -9.91 -0.47 -12.48
N GLY A 61 -9.57 0.72 -12.00
CA GLY A 61 -8.37 0.95 -11.19
C GLY A 61 -7.05 0.93 -11.97
N THR A 62 -7.10 1.19 -13.28
CA THR A 62 -5.91 1.35 -14.12
C THR A 62 -5.48 2.81 -14.10
N ILE A 63 -4.20 3.08 -13.81
CA ILE A 63 -3.66 4.43 -13.74
C ILE A 63 -3.67 5.12 -15.11
N ILE A 64 -3.98 6.41 -15.10
CA ILE A 64 -3.95 7.29 -16.26
C ILE A 64 -2.74 8.23 -16.10
N GLU A 65 -1.84 8.23 -17.08
CA GLU A 65 -0.67 9.13 -17.11
C GLU A 65 -1.10 10.59 -17.40
N HIS A 66 -0.22 11.55 -17.10
CA HIS A 66 -0.46 12.97 -17.35
C HIS A 66 -0.85 13.32 -18.80
N ASN A 67 -0.40 12.53 -19.77
CA ASN A 67 -0.73 12.69 -21.19
C ASN A 67 -2.07 12.04 -21.58
N GLY A 68 -2.83 11.51 -20.60
CA GLY A 68 -4.09 10.81 -20.82
C GLY A 68 -3.96 9.36 -21.26
N LYS A 69 -2.73 8.85 -21.38
CA LYS A 69 -2.48 7.45 -21.76
C LYS A 69 -2.82 6.51 -20.60
N ILE A 70 -3.59 5.47 -20.88
CA ILE A 70 -3.89 4.41 -19.91
C ILE A 70 -2.70 3.45 -19.84
N CYS A 71 -2.17 3.24 -18.64
CA CYS A 71 -1.09 2.29 -18.42
C CYS A 71 -1.54 0.85 -18.71
N GLY A 72 -0.60 0.00 -19.09
CA GLY A 72 -0.86 -1.42 -19.30
C GLY A 72 -1.35 -2.13 -18.03
N ALA A 73 -2.06 -3.23 -18.20
CA ALA A 73 -2.62 -4.03 -17.11
C ALA A 73 -1.57 -4.54 -16.09
N GLY A 74 -0.30 -4.63 -16.50
CA GLY A 74 0.82 -5.02 -15.65
C GLY A 74 1.42 -3.93 -14.79
N SER A 75 0.97 -2.67 -14.90
CA SER A 75 1.53 -1.57 -14.11
C SER A 75 1.45 -1.86 -12.60
N PRO A 76 2.55 -1.73 -11.84
CA PRO A 76 2.57 -1.94 -10.40
C PRO A 76 1.70 -0.91 -9.65
N LEU A 77 1.47 0.25 -10.26
CA LEU A 77 0.66 1.34 -9.68
C LEU A 77 -0.86 1.12 -9.86
N ASN A 78 -1.28 0.16 -10.69
CA ASN A 78 -2.71 -0.16 -10.82
C ASN A 78 -3.30 -0.62 -9.50
N ILE A 79 -4.56 -0.25 -9.23
CA ILE A 79 -5.26 -0.68 -8.03
C ILE A 79 -5.57 -2.19 -8.10
N ALA A 80 -5.14 -2.91 -7.10
CA ALA A 80 -5.39 -4.35 -6.97
C ALA A 80 -6.70 -4.66 -6.24
N GLY A 81 -7.11 -3.79 -5.30
CA GLY A 81 -8.32 -3.99 -4.53
C GLY A 81 -8.51 -2.98 -3.39
N ILE A 82 -9.57 -3.20 -2.61
CA ILE A 82 -9.79 -2.47 -1.37
C ILE A 82 -8.82 -3.02 -0.33
N TYR A 83 -8.15 -2.12 0.39
CA TYR A 83 -7.30 -2.50 1.52
C TYR A 83 -8.18 -2.95 2.69
N LYS A 84 -8.26 -4.24 2.88
CA LYS A 84 -9.02 -4.84 4.00
C LYS A 84 -8.21 -4.96 5.28
N GLY A 85 -7.02 -4.34 5.33
CA GLY A 85 -5.96 -4.77 6.22
C GLY A 85 -5.49 -6.17 5.81
N ASN A 86 -4.33 -6.55 6.23
CA ASN A 86 -3.82 -7.91 5.99
C ASN A 86 -4.31 -8.91 7.04
N GLY A 87 -5.33 -8.54 7.85
CA GLY A 87 -5.82 -9.33 8.97
C GLY A 87 -4.82 -9.48 10.12
N ILE A 88 -3.72 -8.72 10.07
CA ILE A 88 -2.65 -8.77 11.05
C ILE A 88 -2.93 -7.74 12.15
N ASP A 89 -2.80 -8.18 13.38
CA ASP A 89 -2.73 -7.33 14.56
C ASP A 89 -1.48 -7.70 15.35
N LEU A 90 -0.42 -6.92 15.20
CA LEU A 90 0.86 -7.18 15.85
C LEU A 90 0.79 -7.15 17.38
N SER A 91 -0.24 -6.54 17.98
CA SER A 91 -0.44 -6.57 19.43
C SER A 91 -0.77 -7.97 19.98
N GLN A 92 -1.15 -8.90 19.11
CA GLN A 92 -1.47 -10.29 19.47
C GLN A 92 -0.24 -11.22 19.43
N PHE A 93 0.90 -10.71 18.94
CA PHE A 93 2.11 -11.53 18.80
C PHE A 93 3.01 -11.40 20.04
N LYS A 94 3.83 -12.41 20.24
CA LYS A 94 4.76 -12.53 21.36
C LYS A 94 6.20 -12.54 20.86
N PHE A 95 7.11 -12.08 21.70
CA PHE A 95 8.55 -12.19 21.44
C PHE A 95 8.93 -13.59 20.95
N GLY A 96 9.66 -13.63 19.84
CA GLY A 96 10.11 -14.88 19.22
C GLY A 96 9.13 -15.52 18.25
N ASP A 97 7.92 -15.00 18.09
CA ASP A 97 6.99 -15.48 17.07
C ASP A 97 7.61 -15.31 15.67
N ARG A 98 7.60 -16.40 14.89
CA ARG A 98 8.04 -16.36 13.49
C ARG A 98 6.95 -15.81 12.60
N LEU A 99 7.31 -14.90 11.73
CA LEU A 99 6.38 -14.18 10.88
C LEU A 99 6.68 -14.43 9.40
N LYS A 100 5.63 -14.31 8.59
CA LYS A 100 5.71 -14.34 7.12
C LYS A 100 5.71 -12.94 6.60
N THR A 101 6.71 -12.59 5.79
CA THR A 101 6.69 -11.34 5.02
C THR A 101 6.08 -11.59 3.64
N ARG A 102 5.60 -10.53 3.01
CA ARG A 102 5.07 -10.58 1.64
C ARG A 102 6.09 -11.13 0.63
N GLY A 103 7.34 -10.72 0.75
CA GLY A 103 8.43 -11.15 -0.14
C GLY A 103 9.05 -12.51 0.23
N GLY A 104 8.58 -13.17 1.30
CA GLY A 104 9.08 -14.47 1.73
C GLY A 104 10.32 -14.42 2.63
N ALA A 105 10.84 -13.24 2.96
CA ALA A 105 11.97 -13.12 3.89
C ALA A 105 11.57 -13.60 5.30
N PRO A 106 12.40 -14.39 5.99
CA PRO A 106 12.15 -14.78 7.36
C PRO A 106 12.12 -13.56 8.30
N ALA A 107 11.18 -13.57 9.25
CA ALA A 107 11.04 -12.49 10.22
C ALA A 107 10.67 -13.04 11.61
N VAL A 108 11.07 -12.31 12.65
CA VAL A 108 10.82 -12.65 14.05
C VAL A 108 10.32 -11.40 14.79
N PHE A 109 9.21 -11.55 15.49
CA PHE A 109 8.62 -10.50 16.32
C PHE A 109 9.48 -10.22 17.55
N LEU A 110 9.86 -8.97 17.78
CA LEU A 110 10.66 -8.56 18.93
C LEU A 110 9.82 -7.89 20.03
N GLY A 111 8.86 -7.04 19.67
CA GLY A 111 8.00 -6.39 20.65
C GLY A 111 7.51 -5.02 20.22
N TYR A 112 6.84 -4.35 21.17
CA TYR A 112 6.38 -2.97 21.00
C TYR A 112 7.32 -1.99 21.70
N ASN A 113 7.84 -1.04 20.95
CA ASN A 113 8.68 0.04 21.47
C ASN A 113 7.82 1.24 21.84
N LYS A 114 7.57 1.42 23.15
CA LYS A 114 6.73 2.50 23.68
C LYS A 114 7.28 3.91 23.38
N ALA A 115 8.60 4.06 23.33
CA ALA A 115 9.22 5.36 23.10
C ALA A 115 9.07 5.84 21.66
N LYS A 116 9.00 4.90 20.71
CA LYS A 116 8.84 5.17 19.27
C LYS A 116 7.44 4.93 18.76
N GLU A 117 6.57 4.32 19.57
CA GLU A 117 5.19 3.95 19.23
C GLU A 117 5.07 2.98 18.02
N TYR A 118 6.09 2.14 17.81
CA TYR A 118 6.13 1.13 16.75
C TYR A 118 6.39 -0.27 17.28
N TYR A 119 6.03 -1.28 16.46
CA TYR A 119 6.44 -2.66 16.66
C TYR A 119 7.79 -2.90 16.01
N GLU A 120 8.67 -3.61 16.70
CA GLU A 120 10.00 -3.98 16.20
C GLU A 120 10.00 -5.43 15.75
N ILE A 121 10.46 -5.67 14.53
CA ILE A 121 10.57 -6.99 13.93
C ILE A 121 11.94 -7.11 13.28
N SER A 122 12.66 -8.20 13.62
CA SER A 122 13.89 -8.55 12.92
C SER A 122 13.56 -9.30 11.65
N VAL A 123 14.05 -8.81 10.52
CA VAL A 123 13.85 -9.39 9.20
C VAL A 123 15.19 -9.74 8.59
N MET A 124 15.30 -10.90 7.98
CA MET A 124 16.48 -11.26 7.19
C MET A 124 16.45 -10.46 5.88
N SER A 125 17.33 -9.49 5.76
CA SER A 125 17.42 -8.65 4.56
C SER A 125 17.92 -9.48 3.37
N ASP A 126 17.20 -9.45 2.26
CA ASP A 126 17.56 -10.12 1.02
C ASP A 126 18.64 -9.35 0.21
N THR A 127 18.92 -8.10 0.58
CA THR A 127 19.97 -7.28 -0.02
C THR A 127 21.32 -7.44 0.67
N THR A 128 21.32 -7.57 1.99
CA THR A 128 22.56 -7.64 2.80
C THR A 128 22.85 -9.04 3.33
N ASP A 129 21.88 -9.96 3.24
CA ASP A 129 21.90 -11.29 3.84
C ASP A 129 22.21 -11.26 5.37
N LYS A 130 21.74 -10.19 6.01
CA LYS A 130 21.89 -9.95 7.45
C LYS A 130 20.55 -9.60 8.08
N PRO A 131 20.37 -9.93 9.38
CA PRO A 131 19.19 -9.49 10.11
C PRO A 131 19.21 -7.98 10.29
N GLU A 132 18.09 -7.35 9.98
CA GLU A 132 17.83 -5.93 10.19
C GLU A 132 16.58 -5.76 11.04
N THR A 133 16.59 -4.82 11.99
CA THR A 133 15.39 -4.47 12.75
C THR A 133 14.64 -3.37 12.03
N LEU A 134 13.42 -3.67 11.63
CA LEU A 134 12.52 -2.73 11.00
C LEU A 134 11.36 -2.38 11.94
N PHE A 135 10.77 -1.21 11.71
CA PHE A 135 9.65 -0.68 12.48
C PHE A 135 8.35 -0.89 11.72
N TYR A 136 7.30 -1.27 12.45
CA TYR A 136 6.02 -1.65 11.86
C TYR A 136 4.85 -0.98 12.55
N GLU A 137 3.84 -0.65 11.75
CA GLU A 137 2.52 -0.30 12.24
C GLU A 137 1.80 -1.54 12.81
N LYS A 138 0.78 -1.31 13.61
CA LYS A 138 -0.01 -2.39 14.25
C LYS A 138 -0.54 -3.42 13.25
N ASP A 139 -0.85 -3.02 12.05
CA ASP A 139 -1.39 -3.84 10.97
C ASP A 139 -0.32 -4.60 10.15
N GLY A 140 0.93 -4.60 10.59
CA GLY A 140 2.02 -5.33 9.95
C GLY A 140 2.65 -4.64 8.75
N ARG A 141 2.30 -3.38 8.48
CA ARG A 141 2.99 -2.58 7.46
C ARG A 141 4.33 -2.08 7.99
N VAL A 142 5.36 -2.25 7.20
CA VAL A 142 6.67 -1.67 7.51
C VAL A 142 6.61 -0.15 7.39
N ASN A 143 7.12 0.55 8.40
CA ASN A 143 7.21 2.01 8.39
C ASN A 143 8.50 2.47 7.70
N HIS A 144 8.63 2.11 6.43
CA HIS A 144 9.74 2.55 5.58
C HIS A 144 9.34 2.43 4.11
N GLU A 145 9.49 3.50 3.37
CA GLU A 145 9.17 3.51 1.94
C GLU A 145 10.06 2.53 1.16
N GLY A 146 9.47 1.91 0.14
CA GLY A 146 10.16 0.96 -0.73
C GLY A 146 10.38 -0.44 -0.15
N LEU A 147 10.02 -0.67 1.12
CA LEU A 147 10.23 -1.96 1.79
C LEU A 147 8.95 -2.82 1.91
N PHE A 148 7.95 -2.59 1.05
CA PHE A 148 6.66 -3.30 1.10
C PHE A 148 6.76 -4.83 1.04
N ARG A 149 7.84 -5.36 0.47
CA ARG A 149 8.13 -6.81 0.46
C ARG A 149 8.29 -7.38 1.86
N TYR A 150 8.63 -6.55 2.84
CA TYR A 150 8.77 -6.94 4.24
C TYR A 150 7.50 -6.78 5.06
N ASN A 151 6.40 -6.29 4.48
CA ASN A 151 5.12 -6.25 5.18
C ASN A 151 4.76 -7.63 5.72
N ILE A 152 4.32 -7.69 6.97
CA ILE A 152 3.89 -8.93 7.61
C ILE A 152 2.52 -9.33 7.09
N ILE A 153 2.41 -10.58 6.66
CA ILE A 153 1.16 -11.15 6.11
C ILE A 153 0.63 -12.33 6.93
N GLY A 154 1.33 -12.76 7.95
CA GLY A 154 0.91 -13.84 8.81
C GLY A 154 1.97 -14.31 9.78
N LYS A 155 1.58 -15.30 10.58
CA LYS A 155 2.46 -16.04 11.48
C LYS A 155 2.82 -17.37 10.83
N VAL A 156 4.07 -17.81 11.04
CA VAL A 156 4.49 -19.17 10.69
C VAL A 156 4.00 -20.12 11.78
N ASN A 157 3.28 -21.13 11.40
CA ASN A 157 2.82 -22.18 12.32
C ASN A 157 3.95 -23.15 12.65
#